data_5c6d7369c09eaae92891df050ac22615
#
_entry.id   5c6d7369c09eaae92891df050ac22615
#
_cell.length_a   1.000
_cell.length_b   1.000
_cell.length_c   1.000
_cell.angle_alpha   90.00
_cell.angle_beta   90.00
_cell.angle_gamma   90.00
#
_symmetry.space_group_name_H-M   'P 1'
#
loop_
_entity.id
_entity.type
_entity.pdbx_description
1 polymer ?
#
loop_
_entity_poly.entity_id
_entity_poly.type
_entity_poly.pdbx_seq_one_letter_code
_entity_poly.pdbx_strand_id
1 'polypeptide(L)'
;AFNERIGVEIGLLQSVVGKILSFSLLVGLLAPILVWFIGDRFGRKKPILVCLVIILFSFIYMLTSMHSIAYITGNLIWNFTYTVTVIFVLAAAAHLSPEGKLASWMNAAALISQASSPAVFGWILGNQSFNNLLPYIIASILISMFCVLLTRNQLDEVD
;
A
#
# COMPACT_ATOMS: atom_id res chain seq x y z
N ALA A 1 -0.04 14.18 -0.34
CA ALA A 1 -1.10 15.01 -0.91
C ALA A 1 -2.51 14.46 -0.64
N PHE A 2 -2.84 13.20 -1.06
CA PHE A 2 -4.19 12.66 -0.92
C PHE A 2 -4.60 12.39 0.54
N ASN A 3 -3.79 11.65 1.29
CA ASN A 3 -4.04 11.38 2.71
C ASN A 3 -4.12 12.66 3.56
N GLU A 4 -3.37 13.68 3.20
CA GLU A 4 -3.42 14.98 3.86
C GLU A 4 -4.80 15.64 3.69
N ARG A 5 -5.38 15.59 2.49
CA ARG A 5 -6.71 16.13 2.24
C ARG A 5 -7.80 15.43 3.06
N ILE A 6 -7.74 14.09 3.16
CA ILE A 6 -8.67 13.34 4.02
C ILE A 6 -8.55 13.80 5.48
N GLY A 7 -7.33 13.94 6.00
CA GLY A 7 -7.12 14.39 7.38
C GLY A 7 -7.70 15.78 7.65
N VAL A 8 -7.54 16.70 6.71
CA VAL A 8 -8.09 18.07 6.82
C VAL A 8 -9.62 18.06 6.73
N GLU A 9 -10.21 17.22 5.85
CA GLU A 9 -11.67 17.11 5.73
C GLU A 9 -12.33 16.54 6.98
N ILE A 10 -11.65 15.66 7.72
CA ILE A 10 -12.09 15.15 9.03
C ILE A 10 -11.99 16.24 10.13
N GLY A 11 -11.44 17.41 9.81
CA GLY A 11 -11.29 18.52 10.73
C GLY A 11 -9.96 18.55 11.51
N LEU A 12 -8.98 17.76 11.10
CA LEU A 12 -7.65 17.80 11.71
C LEU A 12 -6.86 19.02 11.19
N LEU A 13 -6.11 19.66 12.08
CA LEU A 13 -5.17 20.72 11.69
C LEU A 13 -4.09 20.15 10.76
N GLN A 14 -3.71 20.87 9.72
CA GLN A 14 -2.71 20.43 8.74
C GLN A 14 -1.37 20.05 9.40
N SER A 15 -0.97 20.77 10.46
CA SER A 15 0.22 20.43 11.25
C SER A 15 0.12 19.09 11.98
N VAL A 16 -1.08 18.71 12.44
CA VAL A 16 -1.34 17.41 13.09
C VAL A 16 -1.32 16.31 12.06
N VAL A 17 -1.95 16.52 10.91
CA VAL A 17 -1.92 15.59 9.78
C VAL A 17 -0.48 15.31 9.34
N GLY A 18 0.35 16.35 9.20
CA GLY A 18 1.77 16.18 8.88
C GLY A 18 2.52 15.31 9.89
N LYS A 19 2.27 15.52 11.20
CA LYS A 19 2.87 14.69 12.27
C LYS A 19 2.43 13.24 12.18
N ILE A 20 1.13 12.98 11.94
CA ILE A 20 0.58 11.62 11.79
C ILE A 20 1.23 10.92 10.60
N LEU A 21 1.31 11.58 9.45
CA LEU A 21 1.93 11.02 8.25
C LEU A 21 3.42 10.74 8.45
N SER A 22 4.17 11.66 9.08
CA SER A 22 5.57 11.44 9.40
C SER A 22 5.77 10.27 10.36
N PHE A 23 4.93 10.17 11.39
CA PHE A 23 4.99 9.05 12.33
C PHE A 23 4.64 7.71 11.66
N SER A 24 3.66 7.69 10.75
CA SER A 24 3.32 6.47 10.01
C SER A 24 4.46 6.00 9.10
N LEU A 25 5.23 6.92 8.53
CA LEU A 25 6.45 6.58 7.77
C LEU A 25 7.52 5.97 8.68
N LEU A 26 7.72 6.52 9.88
CA LEU A 26 8.64 5.95 10.87
C LEU A 26 8.25 4.53 11.28
N VAL A 27 6.96 4.27 11.47
CA VAL A 27 6.45 2.91 11.73
C VAL A 27 6.72 1.99 10.54
N GLY A 28 6.63 2.49 9.31
CA GLY A 28 7.01 1.77 8.11
C GLY A 28 8.46 1.27 8.11
N LEU A 29 9.39 1.96 8.79
CA LEU A 29 10.79 1.51 8.92
C LEU A 29 10.94 0.22 9.73
N LEU A 30 9.93 -0.19 10.48
CA LEU A 30 9.93 -1.48 11.19
C LEU A 30 9.58 -2.67 10.26
N ALA A 31 9.05 -2.40 9.06
CA ALA A 31 8.65 -3.44 8.12
C ALA A 31 9.79 -4.39 7.72
N PRO A 32 11.03 -3.95 7.44
CA PRO A 32 12.14 -4.85 7.15
C PRO A 32 12.43 -5.84 8.29
N ILE A 33 12.26 -5.42 9.54
CA ILE A 33 12.45 -6.28 10.71
C ILE A 33 11.41 -7.40 10.69
N LEU A 34 10.12 -7.07 10.44
CA LEU A 34 9.07 -8.07 10.32
C LEU A 34 9.36 -9.04 9.16
N VAL A 35 9.76 -8.51 8.00
CA VAL A 35 10.09 -9.32 6.83
C VAL A 35 11.26 -10.26 7.13
N TRP A 36 12.27 -9.80 7.85
CA TRP A 36 13.39 -10.64 8.28
C TRP A 36 12.94 -11.79 9.18
N PHE A 37 12.00 -11.56 10.11
CA PHE A 37 11.44 -12.62 10.96
C PHE A 37 10.57 -13.61 10.18
N ILE A 38 9.78 -13.14 9.25
CA ILE A 38 8.93 -13.99 8.40
C ILE A 38 9.81 -14.82 7.47
N GLY A 39 10.82 -14.17 6.87
CA GLY A 39 11.74 -14.79 5.91
C GLY A 39 10.98 -15.49 4.79
N ASP A 40 11.56 -16.57 4.28
CA ASP A 40 10.96 -17.38 3.21
C ASP A 40 10.03 -18.50 3.73
N ARG A 41 9.73 -18.52 5.05
CA ARG A 41 8.94 -19.60 5.69
C ARG A 41 7.54 -19.81 5.10
N PHE A 42 6.92 -18.75 4.61
CA PHE A 42 5.57 -18.78 4.07
C PHE A 42 5.53 -18.60 2.55
N GLY A 43 6.70 -18.64 1.90
CA GLY A 43 6.83 -18.22 0.50
C GLY A 43 6.60 -16.72 0.36
N ARG A 44 6.59 -16.21 -0.87
CA ARG A 44 6.43 -14.78 -1.15
C ARG A 44 5.00 -14.39 -1.49
N LYS A 45 4.24 -15.32 -2.08
CA LYS A 45 2.86 -15.10 -2.53
C LYS A 45 1.87 -14.87 -1.38
N LYS A 46 1.92 -15.71 -0.35
CA LYS A 46 1.00 -15.63 0.79
C LYS A 46 1.12 -14.31 1.56
N PRO A 47 2.34 -13.85 1.97
CA PRO A 47 2.49 -12.56 2.63
C PRO A 47 1.95 -11.40 1.80
N ILE A 48 2.20 -11.37 0.48
CA ILE A 48 1.70 -10.31 -0.41
C ILE A 48 0.16 -10.28 -0.38
N LEU A 49 -0.51 -11.43 -0.51
CA LEU A 49 -1.97 -11.50 -0.48
C LEU A 49 -2.55 -11.06 0.85
N VAL A 50 -1.97 -11.50 1.98
CA VAL A 50 -2.39 -11.08 3.32
C VAL A 50 -2.23 -9.56 3.48
N CYS A 51 -1.11 -9.01 3.05
CA CYS A 51 -0.88 -7.57 3.09
C CYS A 51 -1.88 -6.78 2.24
N LEU A 52 -2.23 -7.25 1.04
CA LEU A 52 -3.24 -6.61 0.19
C LEU A 52 -4.62 -6.59 0.85
N VAL A 53 -5.00 -7.68 1.54
CA VAL A 53 -6.24 -7.75 2.32
C VAL A 53 -6.22 -6.73 3.47
N ILE A 54 -5.12 -6.65 4.22
CA ILE A 54 -4.98 -5.69 5.33
C ILE A 54 -5.05 -4.25 4.80
N ILE A 55 -4.39 -3.94 3.68
CA ILE A 55 -4.46 -2.64 3.03
C ILE A 55 -5.90 -2.29 2.64
N LEU A 56 -6.63 -3.25 2.05
CA LEU A 56 -8.03 -3.07 1.67
C LEU A 56 -8.89 -2.68 2.87
N PHE A 57 -8.82 -3.46 3.95
CA PHE A 57 -9.58 -3.17 5.17
C PHE A 57 -9.18 -1.85 5.83
N SER A 58 -7.90 -1.50 5.80
CA SER A 58 -7.40 -0.24 6.33
C SER A 58 -7.99 0.96 5.59
N PHE A 59 -8.06 0.91 4.26
CA PHE A 59 -8.69 1.97 3.46
C PHE A 59 -10.21 2.04 3.67
N ILE A 60 -10.90 0.90 3.70
CA ILE A 60 -12.34 0.86 3.99
C ILE A 60 -12.60 1.51 5.35
N TYR A 61 -11.88 1.09 6.38
CA TYR A 61 -12.02 1.63 7.73
C TYR A 61 -11.76 3.14 7.79
N MET A 62 -10.71 3.62 7.15
CA MET A 62 -10.34 5.04 7.14
C MET A 62 -11.40 5.90 6.42
N LEU A 63 -11.93 5.43 5.29
CA LEU A 63 -12.89 6.20 4.48
C LEU A 63 -14.32 6.12 4.99
N THR A 64 -14.72 5.03 5.63
CA THR A 64 -16.10 4.87 6.13
C THR A 64 -16.30 5.48 7.51
N SER A 65 -15.30 5.43 8.38
CA SER A 65 -15.45 5.89 9.76
C SER A 65 -15.32 7.40 9.93
N MET A 66 -14.57 8.09 9.06
CA MET A 66 -14.36 9.54 9.04
C MET A 66 -14.06 10.16 10.43
N HIS A 67 -13.36 9.40 11.29
CA HIS A 67 -12.94 9.83 12.62
C HIS A 67 -11.42 9.93 12.73
N SER A 68 -10.93 10.84 13.57
CA SER A 68 -9.50 11.04 13.78
C SER A 68 -8.74 9.77 14.16
N ILE A 69 -9.35 8.90 14.99
CA ILE A 69 -8.74 7.62 15.40
C ILE A 69 -8.64 6.68 14.20
N ALA A 70 -9.69 6.56 13.39
CA ALA A 70 -9.68 5.73 12.18
C ALA A 70 -8.64 6.21 11.17
N TYR A 71 -8.49 7.53 11.03
CA TYR A 71 -7.46 8.13 10.19
C TYR A 71 -6.04 7.80 10.68
N ILE A 72 -5.77 7.94 11.97
CA ILE A 72 -4.45 7.65 12.56
C ILE A 72 -4.12 6.17 12.40
N THR A 73 -5.00 5.29 12.90
CA THR A 73 -4.77 3.83 12.87
C THR A 73 -4.72 3.30 11.44
N GLY A 74 -5.60 3.78 10.57
CA GLY A 74 -5.62 3.43 9.16
C GLY A 74 -4.31 3.79 8.45
N ASN A 75 -3.79 4.99 8.66
CA ASN A 75 -2.51 5.41 8.08
C ASN A 75 -1.32 4.59 8.59
N LEU A 76 -1.29 4.28 9.89
CA LEU A 76 -0.23 3.46 10.47
C LEU A 76 -0.22 2.04 9.88
N ILE A 77 -1.38 1.38 9.87
CA ILE A 77 -1.53 0.03 9.34
C ILE A 77 -1.23 -0.01 7.85
N TRP A 78 -1.81 0.92 7.08
CA TRP A 78 -1.59 1.00 5.64
C TRP A 78 -0.13 1.19 5.29
N ASN A 79 0.55 2.17 5.91
CA ASN A 79 1.93 2.51 5.58
C ASN A 79 2.90 1.37 5.91
N PHE A 80 2.72 0.77 7.09
CA PHE A 80 3.50 -0.41 7.50
C PHE A 80 3.29 -1.58 6.55
N THR A 81 2.03 -1.93 6.27
CA THR A 81 1.68 -3.08 5.42
C THR A 81 2.09 -2.85 3.97
N TYR A 82 1.97 -1.61 3.46
CA TYR A 82 2.46 -1.23 2.14
C TYR A 82 3.97 -1.46 2.02
N THR A 83 4.74 -1.02 3.01
CA THR A 83 6.20 -1.22 3.02
C THR A 83 6.56 -2.70 3.03
N VAL A 84 5.88 -3.53 3.84
CA VAL A 84 6.04 -4.99 3.82
C VAL A 84 5.76 -5.56 2.44
N THR A 85 4.66 -5.13 1.81
CA THR A 85 4.28 -5.58 0.46
C THR A 85 5.36 -5.25 -0.56
N VAL A 86 5.87 -4.02 -0.55
CA VAL A 86 6.93 -3.58 -1.48
C VAL A 86 8.18 -4.43 -1.34
N ILE A 87 8.60 -4.75 -0.11
CA ILE A 87 9.79 -5.59 0.13
C ILE A 87 9.58 -6.98 -0.46
N PHE A 88 8.44 -7.63 -0.21
CA PHE A 88 8.16 -8.96 -0.77
C PHE A 88 8.04 -8.95 -2.30
N VAL A 89 7.44 -7.91 -2.88
CA VAL A 89 7.32 -7.75 -4.33
C VAL A 89 8.69 -7.56 -4.97
N LEU A 90 9.56 -6.72 -4.39
CA LEU A 90 10.92 -6.52 -4.89
C LEU A 90 11.78 -7.79 -4.73
N ALA A 91 11.63 -8.52 -3.61
CA ALA A 91 12.30 -9.79 -3.40
C ALA A 91 11.85 -10.84 -4.45
N ALA A 92 10.56 -10.90 -4.76
CA ALA A 92 10.02 -11.75 -5.81
C ALA A 92 10.57 -11.38 -7.20
N ALA A 93 10.64 -10.08 -7.51
CA ALA A 93 11.19 -9.60 -8.76
C ALA A 93 12.68 -9.90 -8.92
N ALA A 94 13.45 -9.79 -7.85
CA ALA A 94 14.87 -10.13 -7.84
C ALA A 94 15.10 -11.63 -8.04
N HIS A 95 14.23 -12.47 -7.48
CA HIS A 95 14.28 -13.93 -7.68
C HIS A 95 13.98 -14.33 -9.14
N LEU A 96 12.96 -13.71 -9.74
CA LEU A 96 12.58 -13.98 -11.14
C LEU A 96 13.57 -13.44 -12.18
N SER A 97 14.35 -12.42 -11.83
CA SER A 97 15.34 -11.80 -12.70
C SER A 97 16.59 -11.45 -11.90
N PRO A 98 17.54 -12.41 -11.77
CA PRO A 98 18.80 -12.21 -11.04
C PRO A 98 19.62 -11.02 -11.58
N GLU A 99 19.45 -10.66 -12.86
CA GLU A 99 20.07 -9.48 -13.46
C GLU A 99 19.52 -8.14 -12.93
N GLY A 100 18.48 -8.15 -12.08
CA GLY A 100 17.86 -6.98 -11.49
C GLY A 100 16.97 -6.15 -12.43
N LYS A 101 16.83 -6.54 -13.70
CA LYS A 101 16.00 -5.82 -14.68
C LYS A 101 14.55 -5.70 -14.24
N LEU A 102 13.94 -6.80 -13.77
CA LEU A 102 12.54 -6.81 -13.35
C LEU A 102 12.32 -5.91 -12.12
N ALA A 103 13.21 -5.97 -11.14
CA ALA A 103 13.13 -5.12 -9.95
C ALA A 103 13.24 -3.62 -10.32
N SER A 104 14.12 -3.28 -11.26
CA SER A 104 14.25 -1.90 -11.77
C SER A 104 12.97 -1.43 -12.47
N TRP A 105 12.37 -2.25 -13.32
CA TRP A 105 11.10 -1.93 -13.99
C TRP A 105 9.95 -1.77 -13.00
N MET A 106 9.86 -2.62 -11.99
CA MET A 106 8.84 -2.52 -10.95
C MET A 106 8.99 -1.24 -10.12
N ASN A 107 10.24 -0.88 -9.77
CA ASN A 107 10.50 0.38 -9.06
C ASN A 107 10.15 1.59 -9.93
N ALA A 108 10.50 1.60 -11.21
CA ALA A 108 10.12 2.66 -12.14
C ALA A 108 8.59 2.78 -12.27
N ALA A 109 7.86 1.66 -12.40
CA ALA A 109 6.41 1.65 -12.44
C ALA A 109 5.78 2.20 -11.14
N ALA A 110 6.35 1.86 -9.97
CA ALA A 110 5.92 2.39 -8.69
C ALA A 110 6.10 3.91 -8.60
N LEU A 111 7.23 4.44 -9.05
CA LEU A 111 7.50 5.89 -9.08
C LEU A 111 6.55 6.61 -10.03
N ILE A 112 6.30 6.08 -11.23
CA ILE A 112 5.34 6.63 -12.19
C ILE A 112 3.93 6.66 -11.57
N SER A 113 3.53 5.57 -10.91
CA SER A 113 2.23 5.48 -10.23
C SER A 113 2.10 6.50 -9.10
N GLN A 114 3.15 6.68 -8.30
CA GLN A 114 3.16 7.68 -7.23
C GLN A 114 3.09 9.12 -7.78
N ALA A 115 3.80 9.41 -8.86
CA ALA A 115 3.79 10.73 -9.48
C ALA A 115 2.45 11.04 -10.16
N SER A 116 1.81 10.06 -10.80
CA SER A 116 0.54 10.25 -11.51
C SER A 116 -0.68 10.20 -10.58
N SER A 117 -0.59 9.54 -9.44
CA SER A 117 -1.72 9.32 -8.54
C SER A 117 -2.44 10.60 -8.11
N PRO A 118 -1.78 11.73 -7.75
CA PRO A 118 -2.48 12.96 -7.38
C PRO A 118 -3.32 13.53 -8.51
N ALA A 119 -2.84 13.44 -9.76
CA ALA A 119 -3.55 13.92 -10.93
C ALA A 119 -4.78 13.05 -11.24
N VAL A 120 -4.61 11.72 -11.23
CA VAL A 120 -5.70 10.76 -11.50
C VAL A 120 -6.79 10.87 -10.43
N PHE A 121 -6.41 10.86 -9.15
CA PHE A 121 -7.38 10.98 -8.06
C PHE A 121 -8.00 12.38 -8.00
N GLY A 122 -7.26 13.43 -8.32
CA GLY A 122 -7.79 14.78 -8.43
C GLY A 122 -8.85 14.90 -9.53
N TRP A 123 -8.62 14.25 -10.67
CA TRP A 123 -9.59 14.20 -11.77
C TRP A 123 -10.85 13.38 -11.40
N ILE A 124 -10.68 12.21 -10.77
CA ILE A 124 -11.82 11.36 -10.35
C ILE A 124 -12.67 12.05 -9.28
N LEU A 125 -12.01 12.70 -8.32
CA LEU A 125 -12.73 13.40 -7.25
C LEU A 125 -13.47 14.64 -7.77
N GLY A 126 -12.82 15.45 -8.61
CA GLY A 126 -13.39 16.75 -8.99
C GLY A 126 -13.87 17.50 -7.74
N ASN A 127 -15.18 17.76 -7.68
CA ASN A 127 -15.89 18.35 -6.53
C ASN A 127 -16.67 17.31 -5.70
N GLN A 128 -16.41 16.03 -5.87
CA GLN A 128 -17.14 14.95 -5.20
C GLN A 128 -16.49 14.57 -3.86
N SER A 129 -17.26 13.88 -3.00
CA SER A 129 -16.78 13.40 -1.71
C SER A 129 -15.79 12.22 -1.86
N PHE A 130 -14.92 12.04 -0.85
CA PHE A 130 -13.93 10.96 -0.83
C PHE A 130 -14.54 9.55 -0.85
N ASN A 131 -15.78 9.39 -0.42
CA ASN A 131 -16.49 8.11 -0.47
C ASN A 131 -16.59 7.55 -1.91
N ASN A 132 -16.60 8.41 -2.92
CA ASN A 132 -16.65 8.01 -4.32
C ASN A 132 -15.33 7.38 -4.81
N LEU A 133 -14.24 7.48 -4.05
CA LEU A 133 -12.99 6.79 -4.37
C LEU A 133 -12.97 5.33 -3.91
N LEU A 134 -13.82 4.97 -2.96
CA LEU A 134 -13.83 3.64 -2.37
C LEU A 134 -13.97 2.52 -3.42
N PRO A 135 -14.88 2.59 -4.41
CA PRO A 135 -14.99 1.56 -5.45
C PRO A 135 -13.73 1.45 -6.31
N TYR A 136 -13.05 2.56 -6.61
CA TYR A 136 -11.81 2.54 -7.40
C TYR A 136 -10.65 1.91 -6.63
N ILE A 137 -10.54 2.19 -5.33
CA ILE A 137 -9.54 1.59 -4.45
C ILE A 137 -9.80 0.09 -4.33
N ILE A 138 -11.04 -0.33 -4.07
CA ILE A 138 -11.42 -1.74 -4.00
C ILE A 138 -11.08 -2.45 -5.33
N ALA A 139 -11.49 -1.88 -6.46
CA ALA A 139 -11.24 -2.46 -7.77
C ALA A 139 -9.72 -2.63 -8.04
N SER A 140 -8.91 -1.62 -7.74
CA SER A 140 -7.46 -1.67 -7.96
C SER A 140 -6.78 -2.74 -7.09
N ILE A 141 -7.18 -2.88 -5.83
CA ILE A 141 -6.64 -3.90 -4.92
C ILE A 141 -7.09 -5.30 -5.37
N LEU A 142 -8.35 -5.48 -5.76
CA LEU A 142 -8.85 -6.76 -6.27
C LEU A 142 -8.12 -7.18 -7.56
N ILE A 143 -7.88 -6.25 -8.48
CA ILE A 143 -7.08 -6.51 -9.68
C ILE A 143 -5.65 -6.93 -9.29
N SER A 144 -5.03 -6.23 -8.34
CA SER A 144 -3.69 -6.58 -7.84
C SER A 144 -3.67 -7.98 -7.21
N MET A 145 -4.68 -8.31 -6.39
CA MET A 145 -4.82 -9.65 -5.81
C MET A 145 -4.99 -10.71 -6.89
N PHE A 146 -5.83 -10.45 -7.89
CA PHE A 146 -6.04 -11.35 -9.03
C PHE A 146 -4.76 -11.58 -9.81
N CYS A 147 -3.99 -10.52 -10.11
CA CYS A 147 -2.68 -10.65 -10.75
C CYS A 147 -1.71 -11.51 -9.94
N VAL A 148 -1.64 -11.32 -8.62
CA VAL A 148 -0.79 -12.15 -7.73
C VAL A 148 -1.27 -13.61 -7.71
N LEU A 149 -2.58 -13.85 -7.75
CA LEU A 149 -3.14 -15.21 -7.82
C LEU A 149 -2.82 -15.92 -9.13
N LEU A 150 -2.78 -15.17 -10.24
CA LEU A 150 -2.41 -15.72 -11.56
C LEU A 150 -0.92 -16.05 -11.68
N THR A 151 -0.06 -15.41 -10.88
CA THR A 151 1.35 -15.80 -10.85
C THR A 151 1.47 -17.21 -10.32
N ARG A 152 2.03 -18.10 -11.17
CA ARG A 152 2.22 -19.54 -10.91
C ARG A 152 3.11 -19.70 -9.65
N ASN A 153 3.15 -20.89 -9.09
CA ASN A 153 3.93 -21.26 -7.90
C ASN A 153 5.45 -20.94 -7.97
N GLN A 154 5.91 -20.43 -9.09
CA GLN A 154 7.29 -19.94 -9.29
C GLN A 154 7.74 -18.89 -8.25
N LEU A 155 6.81 -18.21 -7.57
CA LEU A 155 7.13 -17.29 -6.48
C LEU A 155 7.40 -18.00 -5.14
N ASP A 156 6.98 -19.24 -5.01
CA ASP A 156 7.06 -20.03 -3.77
C ASP A 156 8.09 -21.18 -3.87
N GLU A 157 8.69 -21.43 -5.06
CA GLU A 157 9.79 -22.37 -5.20
C GLU A 157 11.03 -21.75 -4.55
N VAL A 158 11.29 -22.17 -3.33
CA VAL A 158 12.56 -21.92 -2.61
C VAL A 158 13.47 -23.09 -2.96
N ASP A 159 14.52 -22.83 -3.75
CA ASP A 159 15.61 -23.78 -3.98
C ASP A 159 16.39 -24.02 -2.68
#